data_8f93f91820543e27d87ac702a1a337a4
#
_entry.id   8f93f91820543e27d87ac702a1a337a4
#
_cell.length_a   1.000
_cell.length_b   1.000
_cell.length_c   1.000
_cell.angle_alpha   90.00
_cell.angle_beta   90.00
_cell.angle_gamma   90.00
#
_symmetry.space_group_name_H-M   'P 1'
#
loop_
_entity.id
_entity.type
_entity.pdbx_description
1 polymer ?
#
loop_
_entity_poly.entity_id
_entity_poly.type
_entity_poly.pdbx_seq_one_letter_code
_entity_poly.pdbx_strand_id
1 'polypeptide(L)' 'MENQRVPEAWIGQEVVLHTISDREFLATLVEIKGFGFAYRFRDDEDIIFAPWSVLRWMRLAGEGAEFYRM' A
#
# COMPACT_ATOMS: atom_id res chain seq x y z
N MET A 1 14.29 -14.16 2.55
CA MET A 1 13.93 -13.61 2.38
C MET A 1 13.65 -12.81 2.02
N GLU A 2 13.37 -12.52 1.58
CA GLU A 2 13.05 -11.79 1.30
C GLU A 2 12.35 -11.33 1.00
N ASN A 3 12.51 -11.06 0.83
CA ASN A 3 11.69 -10.43 0.89
C ASN A 3 10.79 -9.86 0.07
N GLN A 4 9.90 -9.97 0.02
CA GLN A 4 8.78 -9.54 -0.70
C GLN A 4 8.40 -8.20 -0.26
N ARG A 5 8.59 -7.22 -1.10
CA ARG A 5 8.31 -5.85 -0.76
C ARG A 5 7.55 -5.19 -1.86
N VAL A 6 6.72 -4.24 -1.47
CA VAL A 6 6.05 -3.39 -2.45
C VAL A 6 7.12 -2.62 -3.21
N PRO A 7 7.03 -2.52 -4.53
CA PRO A 7 8.05 -1.81 -5.30
C PRO A 7 8.13 -0.34 -4.93
N GLU A 8 9.33 0.17 -4.83
CA GLU A 8 9.53 1.57 -4.48
C GLU A 8 8.95 2.51 -5.53
N ALA A 9 8.85 2.05 -6.75
CA ALA A 9 8.29 2.86 -7.82
C ALA A 9 6.83 3.22 -7.57
N TRP A 10 6.17 2.50 -6.66
CA TRP A 10 4.78 2.77 -6.34
C TRP A 10 4.61 3.96 -5.41
N ILE A 11 5.69 4.43 -4.79
CA ILE A 11 5.60 5.58 -3.90
C ILE A 11 5.15 6.78 -4.72
N GLY A 12 4.15 7.49 -4.21
CA GLY A 12 3.54 8.61 -4.91
C GLY A 12 2.41 8.23 -5.82
N GLN A 13 2.15 6.94 -5.97
CA GLN A 13 1.10 6.45 -6.85
C GLN A 13 -0.13 6.08 -6.04
N GLU A 14 -1.27 6.09 -6.71
CA GLU A 14 -2.49 5.60 -6.08
C GLU A 14 -2.48 4.09 -6.09
N VAL A 15 -2.82 3.52 -4.96
CA VAL A 15 -2.85 2.07 -4.79
C VAL A 15 -4.16 1.66 -4.15
N VAL A 16 -4.54 0.41 -4.36
CA VAL A 16 -5.67 -0.19 -3.67
C VAL A 16 -5.09 -1.11 -2.61
N LEU A 17 -5.50 -0.88 -1.38
CA LEU A 17 -5.04 -1.66 -0.24
C LEU A 17 -6.15 -2.60 0.19
N HIS A 18 -5.79 -3.85 0.41
CA HIS A 18 -6.73 -4.82 0.96
C HIS A 18 -6.17 -5.32 2.27
N THR A 19 -6.89 -5.09 3.35
CA THR A 19 -6.39 -5.40 4.68
C THR A 19 -6.88 -6.75 5.16
N ILE A 20 -6.27 -7.23 6.22
CA ILE A 20 -6.64 -8.52 6.79
C ILE A 20 -8.04 -8.52 7.38
N SER A 21 -8.63 -7.34 7.60
CA SER A 21 -10.01 -7.24 8.07
C SER A 21 -10.98 -7.18 6.90
N ASP A 22 -10.51 -7.53 5.71
CA ASP A 22 -11.34 -7.57 4.51
C ASP A 22 -11.85 -6.21 4.07
N ARG A 23 -11.07 -5.20 4.35
CA ARG A 23 -11.38 -3.87 3.88
C ARG A 23 -10.53 -3.53 2.70
N GLU A 24 -11.12 -2.84 1.75
CA GLU A 24 -10.42 -2.45 0.55
C GLU A 24 -10.62 -0.97 0.34
N PHE A 25 -9.56 -0.23 0.11
CA PHE A 25 -9.70 1.21 -0.10
C PHE A 25 -8.55 1.75 -0.93
N LEU A 26 -8.79 2.93 -1.49
CA LEU A 26 -7.86 3.60 -2.37
C LEU A 26 -7.06 4.61 -1.57
N ALA A 27 -5.76 4.65 -1.79
CA ALA A 27 -4.89 5.56 -1.06
C ALA A 27 -3.67 5.88 -1.89
N THR A 28 -2.93 6.92 -1.48
CA THR A 28 -1.65 7.24 -2.12
C THR A 28 -0.55 6.68 -1.23
N LEU A 29 0.32 5.89 -1.82
CA LEU A 29 1.43 5.32 -1.08
C LEU A 29 2.48 6.41 -0.88
N VAL A 30 2.88 6.62 0.37
CA VAL A 30 3.79 7.71 0.71
C VAL A 30 5.19 7.21 0.99
N GLU A 31 5.30 6.09 1.70
CA GLU A 31 6.59 5.63 2.15
C GLU A 31 6.59 4.14 2.38
N ILE A 32 7.74 3.52 2.15
CA ILE A 32 7.92 2.09 2.39
C ILE A 32 9.06 1.92 3.37
N LYS A 33 8.79 1.17 4.44
CA LYS A 33 9.79 0.87 5.44
C LYS A 33 9.89 -0.62 5.62
N GLY A 34 10.93 -1.06 6.31
CA GLY A 34 11.10 -2.48 6.55
C GLY A 34 9.98 -3.11 7.35
N PHE A 35 9.39 -2.34 8.27
CA PHE A 35 8.35 -2.86 9.15
C PHE A 35 6.95 -2.39 8.80
N GLY A 36 6.80 -1.56 7.77
CA GLY A 36 5.48 -1.09 7.41
C GLY A 36 5.52 -0.09 6.28
N PHE A 37 4.40 0.55 6.09
CA PHE A 37 4.27 1.51 5.01
C PHE A 37 3.39 2.67 5.46
N ALA A 38 3.54 3.80 4.77
CA ALA A 38 2.74 4.98 5.07
C ALA A 38 1.90 5.33 3.85
N TYR A 39 0.70 5.79 4.10
CA TYR A 39 -0.22 6.16 3.03
C TYR A 39 -1.09 7.31 3.49
N ARG A 40 -1.79 7.92 2.55
CA ARG A 40 -2.76 8.95 2.87
C ARG A 40 -3.92 8.85 1.91
N PHE A 41 -5.08 9.29 2.36
CA PHE A 41 -6.24 9.33 1.49
C PHE A 41 -6.17 10.57 0.60
N ARG A 42 -6.85 10.51 -0.51
CA ARG A 42 -6.72 11.52 -1.53
C ARG A 42 -6.94 12.93 -1.02
N ASP A 43 -7.98 13.14 -0.26
CA ASP A 43 -8.35 14.47 0.19
C ASP A 43 -7.94 14.77 1.61
N ASP A 44 -6.99 14.00 2.11
CA ASP A 44 -6.57 14.11 3.49
C ASP A 44 -5.07 14.26 3.52
N GLU A 45 -4.58 15.20 4.32
CA GLU A 45 -3.15 15.41 4.43
C GLU A 45 -2.51 14.56 5.50
N ASP A 46 -3.31 13.91 6.31
CA ASP A 46 -2.78 13.07 7.37
C ASP A 46 -2.16 11.83 6.80
N ILE A 47 -0.97 11.53 7.26
CA ILE A 47 -0.25 10.35 6.84
C ILE A 47 -0.47 9.26 7.87
N ILE A 48 -0.90 8.11 7.40
CA ILE A 48 -1.20 6.97 8.25
C ILE A 48 -0.12 5.93 8.05
N PHE A 49 0.40 5.43 9.15
CA PHE A 49 1.44 4.42 9.09
C PHE A 49 0.88 3.09 9.54
N ALA A 50 1.13 2.04 8.79
CA ALA A 50 0.60 0.72 9.09
C ALA A 50 1.69 -0.33 8.95
N PRO A 51 1.71 -1.33 9.83
CA PRO A 51 2.67 -2.42 9.69
C PRO A 51 2.26 -3.34 8.55
N TRP A 52 3.24 -4.06 8.01
CA TRP A 52 2.96 -4.99 6.91
C TRP A 52 1.95 -6.05 7.29
N SER A 53 1.87 -6.37 8.57
CA SER A 53 1.00 -7.45 9.03
C SER A 53 -0.48 -7.17 8.82
N VAL A 54 -0.88 -5.90 8.62
CA VAL A 54 -2.29 -5.61 8.38
C VAL A 54 -2.64 -5.67 6.91
N LEU A 55 -1.66 -5.82 6.05
CA LEU A 55 -1.88 -5.81 4.61
C LEU A 55 -2.02 -7.23 4.09
N ARG A 56 -3.09 -7.47 3.35
CA ARG A 56 -3.27 -8.74 2.67
C ARG A 56 -2.66 -8.65 1.27
N TRP A 57 -2.97 -7.57 0.56
CA TRP A 57 -2.36 -7.30 -0.72
C TRP A 57 -2.53 -5.84 -1.09
N MET A 58 -1.74 -5.43 -2.04
CA MET A 58 -1.78 -4.06 -2.55
C MET A 58 -1.59 -4.13 -4.06
N ARG A 59 -2.26 -3.25 -4.78
CA ARG A 59 -2.05 -3.17 -6.22
C ARG A 59 -2.13 -1.72 -6.65
N LEU A 60 -1.51 -1.42 -7.77
CA LEU A 60 -1.63 -0.08 -8.34
C LEU A 60 -3.07 0.12 -8.80
N ALA A 61 -3.58 1.32 -8.61
CA ALA A 61 -4.88 1.67 -9.14
C ALA A 61 -4.72 1.92 -10.63
N GLY A 62 -5.69 1.46 -11.40
CA GLY A 62 -5.69 1.70 -12.82
C GLY A 62 -5.53 0.45 -13.64
N GLU A 63 -5.61 0.62 -14.94
CA GLU A 63 -5.52 -0.46 -15.88
C GLU A 63 -4.14 -1.04 -15.95
N GLY A 64 -4.04 -2.35 -16.09
CA GLY A 64 -2.76 -2.99 -16.21
C GLY A 64 -1.95 -2.95 -14.93
N ALA A 65 -2.61 -2.72 -13.82
CA ALA A 65 -1.93 -2.59 -12.56
C ALA A 65 -1.28 -3.89 -12.13
N GLU A 66 -0.14 -3.75 -11.50
CA GLU A 66 0.55 -4.89 -10.92
C GLU A 66 0.00 -5.16 -9.56
N PHE A 67 0.34 -6.33 -9.07
CA PHE A 67 -0.25 -6.84 -7.85
C PHE A 67 0.84 -7.29 -6.90
N TYR A 68 0.72 -6.89 -5.66
CA TYR A 68 1.64 -7.32 -4.62
C TYR A 68 0.86 -8.06 -3.55
N ARG A 69 1.37 -9.22 -3.16
CA ARG A 69 0.67 -10.04 -2.21
C ARG A 69 1.59 -10.44 -1.08
N MET A 70 1.11 -10.33 0.11
CA MET A 70 1.87 -10.75 1.27
C MET A 70 1.89 -12.24 1.43
#